data_d2cb77763eb332b093e7d0ca3a6fb7fa
#
_entry.id   d2cb77763eb332b093e7d0ca3a6fb7fa
#
_cell.length_a   1.000
_cell.length_b   1.000
_cell.length_c   1.000
_cell.angle_alpha   90.00
_cell.angle_beta   90.00
_cell.angle_gamma   90.00
#
_symmetry.space_group_name_H-M   'P 1'
#
loop_
_entity.id
_entity.type
_entity.pdbx_description
1 polymer ?
#
loop_
_entity_poly.entity_id
_entity_poly.type
_entity_poly.pdbx_seq_one_letter_code
_entity_poly.pdbx_strand_id
1 'polypeptide(L)'
;RSRDANLTDFGRATLDDRYLGQNESYQDLFARVASTYADNNLHAQRIYNYISNLWFMPSTPVLSNGGTERGLPISCFLNEANDSLKGITDLWEENVWLAARGGGIGSYWGNLRSIGEKIGKVGKTSGIIPFIKVMDSLTLAISQGSLRRGSAACYLQIDHPEIEEFIEMRRPTGGDVNRRSLNLHHGVLVSDAFMRAVETDSQWALRSPYDGAVQSTVPARNLWIRLLTARV
;
A
#
# COMPACT_ATOMS: atom_id res chain seq x y z
N ARG A 1 8.23 -31.71 17.61
CA ARG A 1 9.29 -31.16 18.50
C ARG A 1 10.69 -31.26 17.88
N SER A 2 11.03 -32.34 17.15
CA SER A 2 12.36 -32.45 16.50
C SER A 2 12.61 -31.32 15.45
N ARG A 3 11.56 -30.81 14.80
CA ARG A 3 11.66 -29.73 13.79
C ARG A 3 11.84 -28.33 14.37
N ASP A 4 11.62 -28.15 15.68
CA ASP A 4 11.91 -26.88 16.35
C ASP A 4 13.41 -26.55 16.32
N ALA A 5 14.26 -27.57 16.12
CA ALA A 5 15.69 -27.37 15.92
C ALA A 5 16.03 -26.59 14.62
N ASN A 6 15.14 -26.55 13.65
CA ASN A 6 15.33 -25.77 12.43
C ASN A 6 15.14 -24.26 12.64
N LEU A 7 14.46 -23.87 13.73
CA LEU A 7 14.23 -22.47 14.05
C LEU A 7 15.45 -21.84 14.71
N THR A 8 15.88 -20.69 14.21
CA THR A 8 16.89 -19.85 14.87
C THR A 8 16.31 -19.22 16.15
N ASP A 9 17.18 -18.76 17.05
CA ASP A 9 16.75 -18.06 18.26
C ASP A 9 15.93 -16.80 17.95
N PHE A 10 16.32 -16.04 16.90
CA PHE A 10 15.55 -14.92 16.40
C PHE A 10 14.17 -15.35 15.86
N GLY A 11 14.10 -16.45 15.12
CA GLY A 11 12.84 -17.00 14.60
C GLY A 11 11.89 -17.40 15.74
N ARG A 12 12.41 -18.07 16.78
CA ARG A 12 11.63 -18.44 17.98
C ARG A 12 11.08 -17.20 18.69
N ALA A 13 11.96 -16.24 19.02
CA ALA A 13 11.56 -15.00 19.67
C ALA A 13 10.48 -14.23 18.87
N THR A 14 10.58 -14.26 17.53
CA THR A 14 9.59 -13.63 16.65
C THR A 14 8.25 -14.37 16.68
N LEU A 15 8.26 -15.69 16.67
CA LEU A 15 7.03 -16.51 16.76
C LEU A 15 6.35 -16.33 18.12
N ASP A 16 7.12 -16.33 19.20
CA ASP A 16 6.64 -16.13 20.57
C ASP A 16 5.99 -14.74 20.74
N ASP A 17 6.60 -13.70 20.19
CA ASP A 17 6.13 -12.30 20.32
C ASP A 17 4.83 -12.04 19.56
N ARG A 18 4.64 -12.64 18.39
CA ARG A 18 3.62 -12.14 17.44
C ARG A 18 2.64 -13.18 16.89
N TYR A 19 3.00 -14.46 16.86
CA TYR A 19 2.29 -15.44 16.04
C TYR A 19 1.55 -16.51 16.84
N LEU A 20 2.12 -16.94 17.96
CA LEU A 20 1.54 -18.02 18.75
C LEU A 20 0.17 -17.64 19.35
N GLY A 21 -0.72 -18.59 19.37
CA GLY A 21 -1.92 -18.55 20.18
C GLY A 21 -1.63 -18.85 21.66
N GLN A 22 -2.65 -18.69 22.49
CA GLN A 22 -2.54 -19.06 23.90
C GLN A 22 -2.28 -20.56 24.04
N ASN A 23 -1.17 -20.92 24.72
CA ASN A 23 -0.73 -22.32 24.89
C ASN A 23 -0.37 -23.07 23.61
N GLU A 24 -0.06 -22.38 22.52
CA GLU A 24 0.31 -22.95 21.22
C GLU A 24 1.84 -23.13 21.15
N SER A 25 2.30 -24.31 20.74
CA SER A 25 3.71 -24.52 20.36
C SER A 25 3.96 -24.12 18.89
N TYR A 26 5.23 -23.99 18.47
CA TYR A 26 5.58 -23.70 17.08
C TYR A 26 4.98 -24.72 16.11
N GLN A 27 4.98 -25.99 16.47
CA GLN A 27 4.44 -27.04 15.62
C GLN A 27 2.91 -27.03 15.59
N ASP A 28 2.24 -26.62 16.69
CA ASP A 28 0.78 -26.45 16.71
C ASP A 28 0.37 -25.28 15.82
N LEU A 29 1.11 -24.17 15.83
CA LEU A 29 0.93 -23.05 14.90
C LEU A 29 0.98 -23.55 13.43
N PHE A 30 2.04 -24.26 13.08
CA PHE A 30 2.19 -24.77 11.71
C PHE A 30 1.13 -25.78 11.32
N ALA A 31 0.69 -26.63 12.25
CA ALA A 31 -0.38 -27.59 12.04
C ALA A 31 -1.74 -26.89 11.88
N ARG A 32 -2.05 -25.89 12.71
CA ARG A 32 -3.27 -25.08 12.61
C ARG A 32 -3.38 -24.43 11.23
N VAL A 33 -2.34 -23.73 10.81
CA VAL A 33 -2.31 -23.06 9.50
C VAL A 33 -2.44 -24.06 8.36
N ALA A 34 -1.70 -25.17 8.41
CA ALA A 34 -1.76 -26.19 7.39
C ALA A 34 -3.15 -26.81 7.27
N SER A 35 -3.80 -27.10 8.42
CA SER A 35 -5.15 -27.71 8.44
C SER A 35 -6.23 -26.74 7.95
N THR A 36 -6.06 -25.44 8.23
CA THR A 36 -7.04 -24.41 7.84
C THR A 36 -7.15 -24.24 6.32
N TYR A 37 -6.04 -24.35 5.61
CA TYR A 37 -6.00 -24.09 4.16
C TYR A 37 -5.86 -25.33 3.29
N ALA A 38 -5.95 -26.51 3.89
CA ALA A 38 -5.86 -27.76 3.15
C ALA A 38 -7.23 -28.27 2.71
N ASP A 39 -7.29 -28.85 1.52
CA ASP A 39 -8.50 -29.50 0.99
C ASP A 39 -8.81 -30.84 1.66
N ASN A 40 -7.78 -31.50 2.22
CA ASN A 40 -7.87 -32.79 2.90
C ASN A 40 -6.64 -33.04 3.79
N ASN A 41 -6.68 -34.11 4.58
CA ASN A 41 -5.62 -34.46 5.52
C ASN A 41 -4.24 -34.68 4.86
N LEU A 42 -4.20 -35.26 3.66
CA LEU A 42 -2.95 -35.48 2.93
C LEU A 42 -2.35 -34.15 2.47
N HIS A 43 -3.21 -33.22 2.03
CA HIS A 43 -2.78 -31.85 1.68
C HIS A 43 -2.30 -31.10 2.94
N ALA A 44 -3.02 -31.19 4.05
CA ALA A 44 -2.58 -30.61 5.32
C ALA A 44 -1.20 -31.09 5.75
N GLN A 45 -0.96 -32.41 5.69
CA GLN A 45 0.33 -33.00 6.02
C GLN A 45 1.45 -32.48 5.11
N ARG A 46 1.20 -32.29 3.84
CA ARG A 46 2.16 -31.74 2.87
C ARG A 46 2.47 -30.28 3.16
N ILE A 47 1.46 -29.42 3.39
CA ILE A 47 1.67 -28.01 3.77
C ILE A 47 2.46 -27.92 5.08
N TYR A 48 2.06 -28.69 6.10
CA TYR A 48 2.77 -28.75 7.37
C TYR A 48 4.25 -29.14 7.18
N ASN A 49 4.53 -30.14 6.36
CA ASN A 49 5.90 -30.54 6.07
C ASN A 49 6.72 -29.41 5.45
N TYR A 50 6.16 -28.64 4.53
CA TYR A 50 6.85 -27.51 3.89
C TYR A 50 7.13 -26.38 4.86
N ILE A 51 6.14 -25.99 5.67
CA ILE A 51 6.29 -24.93 6.66
C ILE A 51 7.27 -25.35 7.75
N SER A 52 7.11 -26.53 8.35
CA SER A 52 7.90 -26.98 9.49
C SER A 52 9.37 -27.33 9.15
N ASN A 53 9.67 -27.57 7.87
CA ASN A 53 11.03 -27.68 7.37
C ASN A 53 11.61 -26.34 6.87
N LEU A 54 10.86 -25.24 6.97
CA LEU A 54 11.22 -23.89 6.51
C LEU A 54 11.47 -23.81 4.99
N TRP A 55 10.87 -24.71 4.22
CA TRP A 55 10.93 -24.66 2.76
C TRP A 55 9.93 -23.67 2.18
N PHE A 56 8.87 -23.37 2.92
CA PHE A 56 7.84 -22.40 2.63
C PHE A 56 7.42 -21.71 3.93
N MET A 57 7.28 -20.39 3.88
CA MET A 57 6.77 -19.61 5.02
C MET A 57 5.59 -18.74 4.54
N PRO A 58 4.39 -18.97 5.09
CA PRO A 58 3.24 -18.14 4.81
C PRO A 58 3.44 -16.69 5.26
N SER A 59 2.68 -15.77 4.68
CA SER A 59 2.70 -14.36 5.10
C SER A 59 2.21 -14.19 6.54
N THR A 60 2.62 -13.08 7.17
CA THR A 60 2.23 -12.75 8.55
C THR A 60 0.75 -12.96 8.86
N PRO A 61 -0.22 -12.42 8.07
CA PRO A 61 -1.63 -12.61 8.39
C PRO A 61 -2.10 -14.06 8.29
N VAL A 62 -1.54 -14.84 7.38
CA VAL A 62 -1.85 -16.27 7.26
C VAL A 62 -1.38 -17.03 8.50
N LEU A 63 -0.15 -16.77 8.96
CA LEU A 63 0.40 -17.41 10.16
C LEU A 63 -0.32 -16.97 11.44
N SER A 64 -0.57 -15.66 11.61
CA SER A 64 -1.16 -15.15 12.85
C SER A 64 -2.65 -15.37 12.95
N ASN A 65 -3.38 -15.24 11.83
CA ASN A 65 -4.84 -15.23 11.80
C ASN A 65 -5.47 -16.52 11.25
N GLY A 66 -4.73 -17.29 10.44
CA GLY A 66 -5.26 -18.51 9.84
C GLY A 66 -5.76 -19.51 10.87
N GLY A 67 -7.05 -19.93 10.74
CA GLY A 67 -7.72 -20.81 11.68
C GLY A 67 -8.06 -20.17 13.03
N THR A 68 -8.06 -18.83 13.10
CA THR A 68 -8.44 -18.05 14.29
C THR A 68 -9.45 -16.96 13.94
N GLU A 69 -10.07 -16.35 14.94
CA GLU A 69 -10.96 -15.18 14.79
C GLU A 69 -10.20 -13.83 14.90
N ARG A 70 -8.86 -13.84 14.94
CA ARG A 70 -8.06 -12.63 15.18
C ARG A 70 -8.16 -11.59 14.07
N GLY A 71 -8.39 -11.99 12.83
CA GLY A 71 -8.45 -11.10 11.68
C GLY A 71 -8.46 -11.84 10.34
N LEU A 72 -8.20 -11.12 9.28
CA LEU A 72 -8.19 -11.67 7.92
C LEU A 72 -6.84 -12.34 7.61
N PRO A 73 -6.81 -13.42 6.83
CA PRO A 73 -5.57 -14.06 6.37
C PRO A 73 -4.96 -13.35 5.15
N ILE A 74 -5.35 -12.11 4.91
CA ILE A 74 -4.94 -11.29 3.76
C ILE A 74 -4.07 -10.14 4.25
N SER A 75 -2.95 -9.90 3.57
CA SER A 75 -2.00 -8.87 3.97
C SER A 75 -2.16 -7.54 3.24
N CYS A 76 -2.71 -7.54 2.03
CA CYS A 76 -2.73 -6.36 1.16
C CYS A 76 -4.10 -6.18 0.51
N PHE A 77 -4.52 -4.93 0.44
CA PHE A 77 -5.75 -4.49 -0.19
C PHE A 77 -5.44 -3.35 -1.16
N LEU A 78 -6.10 -3.37 -2.30
CA LEU A 78 -5.97 -2.33 -3.33
C LEU A 78 -7.33 -1.70 -3.55
N ASN A 79 -7.37 -0.38 -3.58
CA ASN A 79 -8.57 0.39 -3.89
C ASN A 79 -8.24 1.65 -4.68
N GLU A 80 -9.26 2.38 -5.09
CA GLU A 80 -9.10 3.61 -5.85
C GLU A 80 -10.10 4.69 -5.41
N ALA A 81 -9.69 5.94 -5.52
CA ALA A 81 -10.54 7.09 -5.26
C ALA A 81 -11.33 7.44 -6.52
N ASN A 82 -12.66 7.52 -6.40
CA ASN A 82 -13.51 8.07 -7.45
C ASN A 82 -13.55 9.60 -7.38
N ASP A 83 -13.72 10.27 -8.54
CA ASP A 83 -13.67 11.73 -8.67
C ASP A 83 -14.91 12.44 -8.10
N SER A 84 -15.09 12.28 -6.79
CA SER A 84 -16.15 12.96 -6.00
C SER A 84 -15.76 13.00 -4.53
N LEU A 85 -16.30 13.97 -3.76
CA LEU A 85 -16.11 14.00 -2.31
C LEU A 85 -16.59 12.70 -1.65
N LYS A 86 -17.70 12.13 -2.12
CA LYS A 86 -18.18 10.86 -1.60
C LYS A 86 -17.18 9.74 -1.89
N GLY A 87 -16.66 9.63 -3.11
CA GLY A 87 -15.65 8.62 -3.45
C GLY A 87 -14.37 8.74 -2.62
N ILE A 88 -13.94 9.96 -2.32
CA ILE A 88 -12.78 10.22 -1.46
C ILE A 88 -13.08 9.81 0.00
N THR A 89 -14.25 10.18 0.53
CA THR A 89 -14.62 9.81 1.91
C THR A 89 -14.85 8.32 2.06
N ASP A 90 -15.45 7.66 1.08
CA ASP A 90 -15.62 6.21 1.06
C ASP A 90 -14.26 5.48 1.09
N LEU A 91 -13.29 5.97 0.31
CA LEU A 91 -11.92 5.44 0.34
C LEU A 91 -11.28 5.59 1.73
N TRP A 92 -11.41 6.75 2.38
CA TRP A 92 -10.88 6.94 3.73
C TRP A 92 -11.53 6.01 4.74
N GLU A 93 -12.85 5.86 4.69
CA GLU A 93 -13.58 4.94 5.57
C GLU A 93 -13.12 3.50 5.37
N GLU A 94 -13.04 3.04 4.12
CA GLU A 94 -12.54 1.71 3.80
C GLU A 94 -11.12 1.50 4.33
N ASN A 95 -10.23 2.47 4.11
CA ASN A 95 -8.84 2.40 4.58
C ASN A 95 -8.73 2.30 6.12
N VAL A 96 -9.59 2.99 6.86
CA VAL A 96 -9.67 2.89 8.32
C VAL A 96 -9.97 1.45 8.75
N TRP A 97 -10.99 0.84 8.16
CA TRP A 97 -11.39 -0.53 8.53
C TRP A 97 -10.37 -1.58 8.11
N LEU A 98 -9.75 -1.41 6.94
CA LEU A 98 -8.70 -2.31 6.46
C LEU A 98 -7.45 -2.22 7.34
N ALA A 99 -7.02 -1.01 7.69
CA ALA A 99 -5.88 -0.79 8.58
C ALA A 99 -6.12 -1.34 9.98
N ALA A 100 -7.32 -1.14 10.55
CA ALA A 100 -7.71 -1.67 11.86
C ALA A 100 -7.64 -3.21 11.92
N ARG A 101 -7.83 -3.88 10.79
CA ARG A 101 -7.71 -5.34 10.64
C ARG A 101 -6.30 -5.82 10.23
N GLY A 102 -5.31 -4.91 10.22
CA GLY A 102 -3.91 -5.23 9.94
C GLY A 102 -3.56 -5.36 8.45
N GLY A 103 -4.42 -4.89 7.55
CA GLY A 103 -4.15 -4.84 6.12
C GLY A 103 -3.13 -3.77 5.76
N GLY A 104 -2.21 -4.08 4.85
CA GLY A 104 -1.46 -3.08 4.09
C GLY A 104 -2.33 -2.58 2.93
N ILE A 105 -2.33 -1.29 2.66
CA ILE A 105 -3.26 -0.67 1.73
C ILE A 105 -2.49 -0.02 0.58
N GLY A 106 -2.96 -0.20 -0.66
CA GLY A 106 -2.51 0.53 -1.82
C GLY A 106 -3.70 1.25 -2.46
N SER A 107 -3.70 2.58 -2.43
CA SER A 107 -4.77 3.39 -2.97
C SER A 107 -4.34 4.15 -4.23
N TYR A 108 -5.10 4.01 -5.30
CA TYR A 108 -4.89 4.73 -6.54
C TYR A 108 -5.67 6.05 -6.54
N TRP A 109 -4.97 7.14 -6.84
CA TRP A 109 -5.50 8.52 -6.78
C TRP A 109 -5.64 9.18 -8.14
N GLY A 110 -5.26 8.48 -9.20
CA GLY A 110 -5.16 9.04 -10.54
C GLY A 110 -6.48 9.32 -11.24
N ASN A 111 -7.62 8.91 -10.68
CA ASN A 111 -8.92 9.22 -11.26
C ASN A 111 -9.43 10.63 -10.90
N LEU A 112 -8.81 11.27 -9.89
CA LEU A 112 -9.26 12.57 -9.43
C LEU A 112 -8.68 13.70 -10.29
N ARG A 113 -9.52 14.67 -10.61
CA ARG A 113 -9.10 15.89 -11.29
C ARG A 113 -8.10 16.70 -10.46
N SER A 114 -7.23 17.40 -11.17
CA SER A 114 -6.14 18.16 -10.56
C SER A 114 -6.59 19.51 -10.00
N ILE A 115 -5.67 20.12 -9.22
CA ILE A 115 -5.89 21.45 -8.65
C ILE A 115 -6.36 22.48 -9.70
N GLY A 116 -7.36 23.28 -9.33
CA GLY A 116 -7.89 24.37 -10.16
C GLY A 116 -8.92 23.95 -11.19
N GLU A 117 -9.15 22.64 -11.41
CA GLU A 117 -10.22 22.16 -12.30
C GLU A 117 -11.62 22.44 -11.71
N LYS A 118 -12.61 22.62 -12.58
CA LYS A 118 -13.96 23.01 -12.18
C LYS A 118 -14.68 21.92 -11.39
N ILE A 119 -15.34 22.33 -10.31
CA ILE A 119 -16.29 21.52 -9.54
C ILE A 119 -17.66 22.17 -9.62
N GLY A 120 -18.63 21.47 -10.21
CA GLY A 120 -19.97 22.01 -10.37
C GLY A 120 -19.97 23.32 -11.14
N LYS A 121 -20.86 24.30 -10.73
CA LYS A 121 -21.04 25.55 -11.47
C LYS A 121 -20.03 26.65 -11.13
N VAL A 122 -19.48 26.68 -9.92
CA VAL A 122 -18.69 27.82 -9.42
C VAL A 122 -17.43 27.44 -8.63
N GLY A 123 -17.23 26.15 -8.32
CA GLY A 123 -16.11 25.69 -7.51
C GLY A 123 -14.87 25.30 -8.34
N LYS A 124 -13.74 25.26 -7.67
CA LYS A 124 -12.49 24.67 -8.18
C LYS A 124 -11.94 23.68 -7.17
N THR A 125 -11.37 22.57 -7.64
CA THR A 125 -10.74 21.57 -6.77
C THR A 125 -9.45 22.10 -6.18
N SER A 126 -9.14 21.67 -4.94
CA SER A 126 -7.85 21.88 -4.28
C SER A 126 -6.76 20.87 -4.73
N GLY A 127 -7.12 19.97 -5.65
CA GLY A 127 -6.25 18.91 -6.13
C GLY A 127 -6.23 17.69 -5.20
N ILE A 128 -5.35 16.72 -5.53
CA ILE A 128 -5.28 15.43 -4.82
C ILE A 128 -4.46 15.50 -3.52
N ILE A 129 -3.44 16.35 -3.46
CA ILE A 129 -2.45 16.36 -2.36
C ILE A 129 -3.07 16.57 -0.98
N PRO A 130 -4.03 17.52 -0.77
CA PRO A 130 -4.65 17.68 0.54
C PRO A 130 -5.45 16.46 1.00
N PHE A 131 -6.08 15.74 0.08
CA PHE A 131 -6.83 14.51 0.41
C PHE A 131 -5.89 13.35 0.76
N ILE A 132 -4.75 13.23 0.07
CA ILE A 132 -3.70 12.27 0.41
C ILE A 132 -3.11 12.60 1.80
N LYS A 133 -2.99 13.88 2.16
CA LYS A 133 -2.54 14.29 3.50
C LYS A 133 -3.46 13.79 4.62
N VAL A 134 -4.77 13.78 4.40
CA VAL A 134 -5.73 13.17 5.35
C VAL A 134 -5.46 11.68 5.48
N MET A 135 -5.26 10.96 4.38
CA MET A 135 -4.92 9.54 4.40
C MET A 135 -3.59 9.26 5.15
N ASP A 136 -2.59 10.13 5.00
CA ASP A 136 -1.32 10.06 5.74
C ASP A 136 -1.55 10.06 7.26
N SER A 137 -2.39 10.99 7.74
CA SER A 137 -2.74 11.12 9.15
C SER A 137 -3.59 9.95 9.65
N LEU A 138 -4.56 9.49 8.86
CA LEU A 138 -5.38 8.32 9.18
C LEU A 138 -4.53 7.05 9.32
N THR A 139 -3.56 6.86 8.42
CA THR A 139 -2.67 5.69 8.44
C THR A 139 -1.82 5.65 9.72
N LEU A 140 -1.40 6.81 10.23
CA LEU A 140 -0.69 6.89 11.51
C LEU A 140 -1.58 6.60 12.72
N ALA A 141 -2.82 7.08 12.68
CA ALA A 141 -3.75 6.96 13.79
C ALA A 141 -4.26 5.51 13.98
N ILE A 142 -4.35 4.75 12.89
CA ILE A 142 -4.95 3.42 12.88
C ILE A 142 -3.86 2.34 12.87
N SER A 143 -3.94 1.42 13.84
CA SER A 143 -3.06 0.26 13.90
C SER A 143 -3.79 -0.93 14.49
N GLN A 144 -3.41 -2.14 14.09
CA GLN A 144 -3.92 -3.37 14.69
C GLN A 144 -3.11 -3.70 15.96
N GLY A 145 -3.44 -3.03 17.07
CA GLY A 145 -2.80 -3.28 18.37
C GLY A 145 -1.27 -3.28 18.28
N SER A 146 -0.62 -4.27 18.90
CA SER A 146 0.85 -4.46 18.84
C SER A 146 1.33 -5.23 17.60
N LEU A 147 0.43 -5.86 16.83
CA LEU A 147 0.79 -6.80 15.75
C LEU A 147 1.27 -6.10 14.47
N ARG A 148 0.55 -5.07 14.02
CA ARG A 148 0.88 -4.33 12.80
C ARG A 148 0.50 -2.87 12.90
N ARG A 149 1.44 -1.98 12.57
CA ARG A 149 1.14 -0.55 12.35
C ARG A 149 0.41 -0.39 11.03
N GLY A 150 -0.46 0.61 10.93
CA GLY A 150 -1.06 1.02 9.67
C GLY A 150 0.05 1.32 8.66
N SER A 151 -0.08 0.75 7.47
CA SER A 151 0.85 0.95 6.36
C SER A 151 0.06 1.14 5.08
N ALA A 152 0.32 2.25 4.39
CA ALA A 152 -0.36 2.55 3.16
C ALA A 152 0.59 3.10 2.10
N ALA A 153 0.29 2.78 0.84
CA ALA A 153 0.90 3.36 -0.33
C ALA A 153 -0.15 4.11 -1.15
N CYS A 154 0.25 5.20 -1.77
CA CYS A 154 -0.55 5.94 -2.74
C CYS A 154 0.10 5.87 -4.11
N TYR A 155 -0.74 5.69 -5.13
CA TYR A 155 -0.29 5.52 -6.52
C TYR A 155 -0.88 6.61 -7.41
N LEU A 156 -0.04 7.12 -8.32
CA LEU A 156 -0.42 8.11 -9.31
C LEU A 156 0.24 7.80 -10.65
N GLN A 157 -0.47 7.99 -11.75
CA GLN A 157 0.11 7.85 -13.09
C GLN A 157 1.03 9.02 -13.43
N ILE A 158 2.03 8.74 -14.25
CA ILE A 158 3.08 9.70 -14.64
C ILE A 158 2.59 10.87 -15.50
N ASP A 159 1.39 10.77 -16.09
CA ASP A 159 0.77 11.82 -16.90
C ASP A 159 -0.25 12.67 -16.14
N HIS A 160 -0.44 12.43 -14.82
CA HIS A 160 -1.32 13.25 -14.01
C HIS A 160 -0.75 14.67 -13.84
N PRO A 161 -1.57 15.74 -13.91
CA PRO A 161 -1.09 17.12 -13.79
C PRO A 161 -0.37 17.46 -12.48
N GLU A 162 -0.69 16.80 -11.36
CA GLU A 162 -0.04 17.02 -10.07
C GLU A 162 1.14 16.05 -9.81
N ILE A 163 1.64 15.35 -10.82
CA ILE A 163 2.70 14.35 -10.65
C ILE A 163 3.99 14.93 -10.03
N GLU A 164 4.37 16.14 -10.40
CA GLU A 164 5.60 16.75 -9.88
C GLU A 164 5.49 17.03 -8.37
N GLU A 165 4.35 17.54 -7.91
CA GLU A 165 4.09 17.76 -6.49
C GLU A 165 3.95 16.43 -5.73
N PHE A 166 3.28 15.44 -6.32
CA PHE A 166 3.17 14.08 -5.77
C PHE A 166 4.52 13.43 -5.53
N ILE A 167 5.46 13.55 -6.46
CA ILE A 167 6.83 13.04 -6.31
C ILE A 167 7.53 13.69 -5.10
N GLU A 168 7.29 14.98 -4.87
CA GLU A 168 7.99 15.75 -3.83
C GLU A 168 7.29 15.79 -2.47
N MET A 169 6.02 15.38 -2.39
CA MET A 169 5.25 15.54 -1.15
C MET A 169 5.81 14.76 0.05
N ARG A 170 6.76 13.86 -0.15
CA ARG A 170 7.47 13.13 0.92
C ARG A 170 8.74 13.83 1.41
N ARG A 171 9.15 14.94 0.81
CA ARG A 171 10.31 15.70 1.28
C ARG A 171 10.01 16.35 2.63
N PRO A 172 10.88 16.19 3.68
CA PRO A 172 10.58 16.67 5.01
C PRO A 172 10.77 18.20 5.15
N THR A 173 11.47 18.84 4.22
CA THR A 173 11.85 20.27 4.31
C THR A 173 11.30 21.10 3.15
N GLY A 174 11.09 22.42 3.39
CA GLY A 174 10.60 23.43 2.41
C GLY A 174 9.11 23.30 2.08
N GLY A 175 8.45 24.33 1.53
CA GLY A 175 7.04 24.37 1.10
C GLY A 175 5.99 24.28 2.22
N ASP A 176 4.72 24.11 1.81
CA ASP A 176 3.58 24.03 2.73
C ASP A 176 3.50 22.67 3.41
N VAL A 177 3.52 22.66 4.74
CA VAL A 177 3.43 21.46 5.59
C VAL A 177 2.11 20.69 5.32
N ASN A 178 1.02 21.40 5.00
CA ASN A 178 -0.27 20.80 4.73
C ASN A 178 -0.32 20.02 3.41
N ARG A 179 0.67 20.21 2.54
CA ARG A 179 0.80 19.51 1.27
C ARG A 179 1.90 18.44 1.29
N ARG A 180 2.20 17.88 2.47
CA ARG A 180 3.22 16.86 2.67
C ARG A 180 2.68 15.63 3.35
N SER A 181 3.18 14.48 2.92
CA SER A 181 2.81 13.17 3.44
C SER A 181 4.06 12.34 3.65
N LEU A 182 4.54 12.29 4.91
CA LEU A 182 5.82 11.67 5.25
C LEU A 182 5.73 10.19 5.60
N ASN A 183 4.52 9.69 5.89
CA ASN A 183 4.30 8.35 6.40
C ASN A 183 3.76 7.37 5.33
N LEU A 184 3.22 7.90 4.24
CA LEU A 184 2.79 7.09 3.11
C LEU A 184 3.97 6.71 2.20
N HIS A 185 3.87 5.54 1.60
CA HIS A 185 4.73 5.15 0.49
C HIS A 185 4.14 5.63 -0.83
N HIS A 186 4.99 6.08 -1.75
CA HIS A 186 4.54 6.56 -3.05
C HIS A 186 4.92 5.58 -4.15
N GLY A 187 4.00 5.34 -5.07
CA GLY A 187 4.23 4.63 -6.31
C GLY A 187 3.82 5.47 -7.50
N VAL A 188 4.68 5.55 -8.51
CA VAL A 188 4.36 6.19 -9.78
C VAL A 188 4.16 5.12 -10.84
N LEU A 189 3.00 5.14 -11.48
CA LEU A 189 2.70 4.24 -12.59
C LEU A 189 3.30 4.83 -13.87
N VAL A 190 4.31 4.15 -14.38
CA VAL A 190 5.08 4.56 -15.57
C VAL A 190 4.65 3.70 -16.76
N SER A 191 4.28 4.34 -17.86
CA SER A 191 3.91 3.64 -19.11
C SER A 191 5.09 3.47 -20.04
N ASP A 192 4.99 2.48 -20.95
CA ASP A 192 5.98 2.30 -22.04
C ASP A 192 6.10 3.54 -22.93
N ALA A 193 4.96 4.24 -23.13
CA ALA A 193 4.96 5.48 -23.91
C ALA A 193 5.81 6.58 -23.25
N PHE A 194 5.72 6.70 -21.90
CA PHE A 194 6.56 7.63 -21.15
C PHE A 194 8.04 7.23 -21.26
N MET A 195 8.38 5.94 -21.10
CA MET A 195 9.76 5.48 -21.19
C MET A 195 10.37 5.75 -22.57
N ARG A 196 9.58 5.58 -23.64
CA ARG A 196 10.02 5.98 -25.00
C ARG A 196 10.23 7.48 -25.12
N ALA A 197 9.38 8.30 -24.48
CA ALA A 197 9.56 9.75 -24.46
C ALA A 197 10.82 10.15 -23.68
N VAL A 198 11.17 9.45 -22.59
CA VAL A 198 12.43 9.63 -21.87
C VAL A 198 13.64 9.29 -22.75
N GLU A 199 13.58 8.16 -23.45
CA GLU A 199 14.64 7.68 -24.34
C GLU A 199 14.91 8.65 -25.50
N THR A 200 13.85 9.16 -26.12
CA THR A 200 13.91 10.11 -27.23
C THR A 200 14.03 11.58 -26.83
N ASP A 201 14.09 11.87 -25.52
CA ASP A 201 14.14 13.23 -24.97
C ASP A 201 12.99 14.14 -25.43
N SER A 202 11.81 13.57 -25.50
CA SER A 202 10.60 14.24 -26.00
C SER A 202 9.82 14.94 -24.89
N GLN A 203 8.86 15.79 -25.30
CA GLN A 203 7.88 16.38 -24.40
C GLN A 203 6.86 15.33 -23.95
N TRP A 204 6.47 15.40 -22.69
CA TRP A 204 5.43 14.56 -22.09
C TRP A 204 4.23 15.41 -21.68
N ALA A 205 3.05 15.02 -22.14
CA ALA A 205 1.81 15.75 -21.84
C ALA A 205 1.24 15.29 -20.50
N LEU A 206 0.95 16.23 -19.62
CA LEU A 206 0.19 16.03 -18.39
C LEU A 206 -1.29 16.29 -18.68
N ARG A 207 -2.14 15.31 -18.37
CA ARG A 207 -3.54 15.28 -18.80
C ARG A 207 -4.50 15.21 -17.63
N SER A 208 -5.59 15.97 -17.73
CA SER A 208 -6.72 15.81 -16.81
C SER A 208 -7.29 14.40 -16.91
N PRO A 209 -7.45 13.67 -15.79
CA PRO A 209 -8.15 12.39 -15.80
C PRO A 209 -9.65 12.52 -16.07
N TYR A 210 -10.21 13.73 -15.93
CA TYR A 210 -11.64 13.99 -16.12
C TYR A 210 -12.07 13.99 -17.59
N ASP A 211 -11.31 14.65 -18.46
CA ASP A 211 -11.66 14.86 -19.87
C ASP A 211 -10.52 14.52 -20.85
N GLY A 212 -9.35 14.12 -20.35
CA GLY A 212 -8.17 13.83 -21.14
C GLY A 212 -7.44 15.06 -21.70
N ALA A 213 -7.92 16.28 -21.39
CA ALA A 213 -7.32 17.51 -21.90
C ALA A 213 -5.88 17.68 -21.41
N VAL A 214 -4.98 18.10 -22.30
CA VAL A 214 -3.61 18.44 -21.94
C VAL A 214 -3.62 19.74 -21.16
N GLN A 215 -3.18 19.69 -19.89
CA GLN A 215 -3.05 20.87 -19.04
C GLN A 215 -1.69 21.54 -19.15
N SER A 216 -0.65 20.73 -19.30
CA SER A 216 0.74 21.19 -19.47
C SER A 216 1.60 20.13 -20.15
N THR A 217 2.81 20.51 -20.53
CA THR A 217 3.84 19.59 -21.03
C THR A 217 5.13 19.81 -20.27
N VAL A 218 5.87 18.71 -20.04
CA VAL A 218 7.17 18.73 -19.38
C VAL A 218 8.16 17.89 -20.18
N PRO A 219 9.47 18.20 -20.17
CA PRO A 219 10.46 17.31 -20.75
C PRO A 219 10.45 15.95 -20.02
N ALA A 220 10.19 14.85 -20.74
CA ALA A 220 10.06 13.52 -20.15
C ALA A 220 11.30 13.10 -19.35
N ARG A 221 12.49 13.38 -19.89
CA ARG A 221 13.77 13.06 -19.24
C ARG A 221 13.95 13.83 -17.92
N ASN A 222 13.55 15.09 -17.88
CA ASN A 222 13.63 15.89 -16.63
C ASN A 222 12.70 15.34 -15.55
N LEU A 223 11.47 14.96 -15.93
CA LEU A 223 10.50 14.34 -15.00
C LEU A 223 11.04 12.99 -14.48
N TRP A 224 11.66 12.19 -15.35
CA TRP A 224 12.30 10.93 -14.97
C TRP A 224 13.47 11.13 -14.00
N ILE A 225 14.36 12.09 -14.27
CA ILE A 225 15.48 12.44 -13.36
C ILE A 225 14.93 12.91 -12.01
N ARG A 226 13.89 13.75 -12.01
CA ARG A 226 13.25 14.24 -10.78
C ARG A 226 12.68 13.09 -9.95
N LEU A 227 12.00 12.13 -10.60
CA LEU A 227 11.47 10.92 -9.94
C LEU A 227 12.58 10.11 -9.28
N LEU A 228 13.70 9.89 -9.97
CA LEU A 228 14.82 9.13 -9.42
C LEU A 228 15.53 9.89 -8.30
N THR A 229 15.73 11.20 -8.43
CA THR A 229 16.39 12.05 -7.43
C THR A 229 15.56 12.16 -6.16
N ALA A 230 14.25 12.12 -6.23
CA ALA A 230 13.37 12.17 -5.05
C ALA A 230 13.47 10.92 -4.16
N ARG A 231 14.11 9.85 -4.64
CA ARG A 231 14.33 8.60 -3.88
C ARG A 231 15.62 8.58 -3.05
N VAL A 232 16.50 9.53 -3.27
CA VAL A 232 17.76 9.70 -2.55
C VAL A 232 17.53 10.69 -1.42
#